data_5054dadeb58ee4d61297a65c84fca78d
#
_entry.id   5054dadeb58ee4d61297a65c84fca78d
#
_cell.length_a   1.000
_cell.length_b   1.000
_cell.length_c   1.000
_cell.angle_alpha   90.00
_cell.angle_beta   90.00
_cell.angle_gamma   90.00
#
_symmetry.space_group_name_H-M   'P 1'
#
loop_
_entity.id
_entity.type
_entity.pdbx_description
1 polymer ?
#
loop_
_entity_poly.entity_id
_entity_poly.type
_entity_poly.pdbx_seq_one_letter_code
_entity_poly.pdbx_strand_id
1 'polypeptide(L)'
;MNGWKHAASAVLSVLTLCGLIWTPGIPAEGENSDSYTYMEEETSGHKVSGIFTYEETDTGITITSCDTNATEAEVPATISGKPVTQLGNGAFTQCQLLSTVTLPNSITKIGESAFYCCNSLKSLTIPSSVTEIGKGAFQTCTSLETVTLPAGLTTIPEAAFQGCSNLTAVTLNGAVTQIGGQAFEACTALTTFSIPETVTTIGDYAFRQCSALTEMTIPAACTSLGQYVWDDCAALTNLYVAAGNPAYADQNGVLFTADGSQLIRYPQNKPETTYTVPDGCTSLADWSFNYAVSLETLDLNQVTELGADCFIYCTALQQVTLPEGITALNGAAFYGCSALESITLPSSLQTIGEHCFGACTALTSVTIPEGVTTIGSSAFLNCLSLKTVTLPDSVTEIGTYAFG
;
A
#
# COMPACT_ATOMS: atom_id res chain seq x y z
N MET A 1 1.00 -21.16 5.42
CA MET A 1 0.43 -20.69 6.70
C MET A 1 0.80 -19.25 7.07
N ASN A 2 1.46 -18.47 6.22
CA ASN A 2 1.96 -17.11 6.56
C ASN A 2 1.28 -15.96 5.81
N GLY A 3 0.39 -16.19 4.85
CA GLY A 3 -0.20 -15.10 4.04
C GLY A 3 -1.38 -14.36 4.70
N TRP A 4 -2.17 -15.04 5.49
CA TRP A 4 -3.43 -14.47 6.03
C TRP A 4 -3.25 -13.59 7.27
N LYS A 5 -2.15 -13.71 7.98
CA LYS A 5 -1.89 -12.84 9.14
C LYS A 5 -1.62 -11.39 8.78
N HIS A 6 -1.27 -11.11 7.51
CA HIS A 6 -0.94 -9.74 7.08
C HIS A 6 -2.14 -8.93 6.59
N ALA A 7 -3.17 -9.55 5.98
CA ALA A 7 -4.33 -8.81 5.49
C ALA A 7 -5.26 -8.30 6.62
N ALA A 8 -5.41 -9.06 7.71
CA ALA A 8 -6.21 -8.63 8.86
C ALA A 8 -5.43 -7.70 9.82
N SER A 9 -4.07 -7.78 9.82
CA SER A 9 -3.23 -6.99 10.69
C SER A 9 -2.99 -5.57 10.19
N ALA A 10 -3.03 -5.33 8.87
CA ALA A 10 -2.74 -4.02 8.30
C ALA A 10 -3.88 -2.99 8.54
N VAL A 11 -5.14 -3.43 8.64
CA VAL A 11 -6.27 -2.54 8.95
C VAL A 11 -6.31 -2.19 10.45
N LEU A 12 -5.77 -3.06 11.32
CA LEU A 12 -5.75 -2.81 12.77
C LEU A 12 -4.52 -2.03 13.24
N SER A 13 -3.41 -2.06 12.50
CA SER A 13 -2.16 -1.43 12.94
C SER A 13 -2.12 0.08 12.76
N VAL A 14 -2.92 0.65 11.85
CA VAL A 14 -2.99 2.11 11.65
C VAL A 14 -3.91 2.79 12.68
N LEU A 15 -4.88 2.06 13.26
CA LEU A 15 -5.82 2.60 14.26
C LEU A 15 -5.37 2.43 15.72
N THR A 16 -4.35 1.62 16.00
CA THR A 16 -3.93 1.32 17.38
C THR A 16 -2.79 2.20 17.87
N LEU A 17 -2.17 3.02 17.03
CA LEU A 17 -1.04 3.90 17.39
C LEU A 17 -1.41 5.35 17.70
N CYS A 18 -2.64 5.78 17.38
CA CYS A 18 -3.15 7.09 17.80
C CYS A 18 -4.20 6.87 18.90
N GLY A 19 -3.74 6.72 20.13
CA GLY A 19 -4.53 6.40 21.31
C GLY A 19 -5.86 7.13 21.45
N LEU A 20 -6.96 6.42 21.23
CA LEU A 20 -8.30 6.73 21.72
C LEU A 20 -9.16 5.47 21.68
N ILE A 21 -9.08 4.60 22.69
CA ILE A 21 -10.25 3.84 23.19
C ILE A 21 -10.21 3.85 24.70
N TRP A 22 -11.13 4.62 25.25
CA TRP A 22 -11.47 4.67 26.66
C TRP A 22 -12.45 3.53 26.97
N THR A 23 -12.11 2.62 27.89
CA THR A 23 -13.08 1.71 28.53
C THR A 23 -12.99 1.86 30.04
N PRO A 24 -14.09 2.03 30.76
CA PRO A 24 -14.07 2.19 32.20
C PRO A 24 -14.08 0.85 32.95
N GLY A 25 -13.18 0.74 33.93
CA GLY A 25 -13.43 0.17 35.22
C GLY A 25 -13.55 -1.32 35.42
N ILE A 26 -12.52 -1.91 36.08
CA ILE A 26 -12.70 -2.82 37.24
C ILE A 26 -11.45 -2.65 38.13
N PRO A 27 -11.56 -2.44 39.45
CA PRO A 27 -10.43 -2.39 40.35
C PRO A 27 -10.05 -3.79 40.85
N ALA A 28 -8.75 -4.08 40.90
CA ALA A 28 -8.23 -5.16 41.72
C ALA A 28 -7.04 -4.64 42.50
N GLU A 29 -7.17 -4.74 43.81
CA GLU A 29 -6.19 -4.40 44.85
C GLU A 29 -4.96 -5.31 44.77
N GLY A 30 -3.79 -4.75 45.17
CA GLY A 30 -2.60 -5.56 45.43
C GLY A 30 -1.28 -4.78 45.29
N GLU A 31 -0.86 -4.22 46.40
CA GLU A 31 0.40 -3.57 46.71
C GLU A 31 1.64 -4.11 45.97
N ASN A 32 2.45 -3.21 45.35
CA ASN A 32 3.84 -3.00 45.78
C ASN A 32 4.37 -1.69 45.21
N SER A 33 4.71 -0.81 46.14
CA SER A 33 5.43 0.45 45.91
C SER A 33 6.90 0.13 45.66
N ASP A 34 7.30 0.02 44.42
CA ASP A 34 8.70 0.24 44.05
C ASP A 34 8.80 1.56 43.33
N SER A 35 9.30 2.54 44.10
CA SER A 35 9.74 3.84 43.61
C SER A 35 10.79 3.61 42.53
N TYR A 36 10.40 3.70 41.24
CA TYR A 36 11.36 3.93 40.17
C TYR A 36 11.87 5.37 40.34
N THR A 37 12.94 5.51 41.10
CA THR A 37 13.85 6.65 41.00
C THR A 37 14.34 6.67 39.57
N TYR A 38 13.85 7.60 38.75
CA TYR A 38 14.52 7.97 37.51
C TYR A 38 15.91 8.44 37.92
N MET A 39 16.91 7.58 37.74
CA MET A 39 18.25 8.02 37.63
C MET A 39 18.31 8.92 36.40
N GLU A 40 18.47 10.22 36.59
CA GLU A 40 18.99 11.09 35.56
C GLU A 40 20.39 10.56 35.23
N GLU A 41 20.49 9.62 34.28
CA GLU A 41 21.72 9.42 33.55
C GLU A 41 21.95 10.74 32.82
N GLU A 42 22.97 11.47 33.20
CA GLU A 42 23.61 12.50 32.42
C GLU A 42 24.01 11.87 31.08
N THR A 43 23.08 11.83 30.11
CA THR A 43 23.39 11.51 28.72
C THR A 43 24.13 12.71 28.15
N SER A 44 25.44 12.59 28.22
CA SER A 44 26.42 13.54 27.72
C SER A 44 26.10 13.94 26.26
N GLY A 45 25.79 15.22 26.05
CA GLY A 45 25.81 15.83 24.73
C GLY A 45 24.60 16.63 24.29
N HIS A 46 23.41 16.42 24.86
CA HIS A 46 22.21 17.17 24.48
C HIS A 46 22.15 18.54 25.16
N LYS A 47 21.97 19.60 24.35
CA LYS A 47 21.82 21.00 24.80
C LYS A 47 20.42 21.49 24.44
N VAL A 48 19.93 22.49 25.15
CA VAL A 48 18.59 23.08 24.92
C VAL A 48 18.71 24.52 24.47
N SER A 49 17.91 24.90 23.46
CA SER A 49 17.73 26.27 22.98
C SER A 49 16.25 26.52 22.67
N GLY A 50 15.58 27.26 23.55
CA GLY A 50 14.12 27.46 23.44
C GLY A 50 13.37 26.15 23.55
N ILE A 51 12.56 25.84 22.53
CA ILE A 51 11.77 24.59 22.40
C ILE A 51 12.56 23.42 21.83
N PHE A 52 13.83 23.60 21.47
CA PHE A 52 14.65 22.61 20.78
C PHE A 52 15.71 22.01 21.68
N THR A 53 15.87 20.70 21.64
CA THR A 53 17.06 20.00 22.08
C THR A 53 17.96 19.75 20.85
N TYR A 54 19.26 19.86 21.04
CA TYR A 54 20.22 19.74 19.94
C TYR A 54 21.55 19.12 20.36
N GLU A 55 22.25 18.63 19.37
CA GLU A 55 23.64 18.18 19.48
C GLU A 55 24.55 19.06 18.62
N GLU A 56 25.79 19.24 19.06
CA GLU A 56 26.84 19.86 18.28
C GLU A 56 27.65 18.80 17.57
N THR A 57 27.86 19.01 16.28
CA THR A 57 28.72 18.16 15.43
C THR A 57 29.87 19.00 14.86
N ASP A 58 30.83 18.37 14.21
CA ASP A 58 31.93 19.09 13.54
C ASP A 58 31.43 19.98 12.40
N THR A 59 30.28 19.66 11.80
CA THR A 59 29.72 20.37 10.65
C THR A 59 28.64 21.39 11.02
N GLY A 60 28.19 21.43 12.30
CA GLY A 60 27.14 22.34 12.74
C GLY A 60 26.29 21.77 13.86
N ILE A 61 25.02 22.16 13.88
CA ILE A 61 24.01 21.75 14.86
C ILE A 61 23.02 20.80 14.21
N THR A 62 22.69 19.73 14.94
CA THR A 62 21.57 18.83 14.64
C THR A 62 20.49 19.03 15.70
N ILE A 63 19.27 19.44 15.29
CA ILE A 63 18.11 19.44 16.19
C ILE A 63 17.71 17.98 16.42
N THR A 64 17.64 17.57 17.69
CA THR A 64 17.32 16.16 18.05
C THR A 64 15.91 16.00 18.60
N SER A 65 15.33 17.06 19.22
CA SER A 65 13.90 17.05 19.54
C SER A 65 13.32 18.46 19.64
N CYS A 66 11.99 18.54 19.54
CA CYS A 66 11.18 19.74 19.77
C CYS A 66 10.20 19.47 20.90
N ASP A 67 9.79 20.51 21.63
CA ASP A 67 8.71 20.41 22.62
C ASP A 67 7.42 19.97 21.92
N THR A 68 6.87 18.83 22.34
CA THR A 68 5.65 18.25 21.75
C THR A 68 4.38 19.09 21.95
N ASN A 69 4.41 20.06 22.87
CA ASN A 69 3.33 21.02 23.09
C ASN A 69 3.43 22.26 22.19
N ALA A 70 4.49 22.40 21.39
CA ALA A 70 4.65 23.52 20.49
C ALA A 70 3.54 23.52 19.41
N THR A 71 2.93 24.67 19.19
CA THR A 71 1.95 24.89 18.10
C THR A 71 2.58 25.45 16.85
N GLU A 72 3.74 26.11 17.00
CA GLU A 72 4.56 26.72 15.97
C GLU A 72 6.03 26.49 16.29
N ALA A 73 6.88 26.33 15.27
CA ALA A 73 8.31 26.16 15.44
C ALA A 73 9.08 26.94 14.36
N GLU A 74 9.95 27.85 14.79
CA GLU A 74 10.92 28.52 13.92
C GLU A 74 12.31 27.95 14.25
N VAL A 75 12.84 27.10 13.35
CA VAL A 75 14.19 26.53 13.54
C VAL A 75 15.19 27.62 13.23
N PRO A 76 16.04 28.02 14.21
CA PRO A 76 17.00 29.10 14.02
C PRO A 76 18.10 28.70 13.03
N ALA A 77 18.58 29.65 12.21
CA ALA A 77 19.68 29.39 11.28
C ALA A 77 21.01 29.07 11.99
N THR A 78 21.17 29.54 13.22
CA THR A 78 22.37 29.32 14.06
C THR A 78 21.99 29.18 15.53
N ILE A 79 22.72 28.34 16.25
CA ILE A 79 22.68 28.25 17.70
C ILE A 79 24.12 28.38 18.22
N SER A 80 24.35 29.28 19.18
CA SER A 80 25.68 29.55 19.75
C SER A 80 26.74 29.87 18.67
N GLY A 81 26.33 30.54 17.57
CA GLY A 81 27.21 30.91 16.46
C GLY A 81 27.53 29.81 15.46
N LYS A 82 27.00 28.57 15.66
CA LYS A 82 27.14 27.45 14.71
C LYS A 82 25.89 27.30 13.86
N PRO A 83 26.00 26.98 12.57
CA PRO A 83 24.83 26.79 11.70
C PRO A 83 24.03 25.55 12.12
N VAL A 84 22.68 25.63 12.04
CA VAL A 84 21.80 24.48 12.18
C VAL A 84 21.69 23.85 10.81
N THR A 85 22.24 22.64 10.65
CA THR A 85 22.40 21.98 9.35
C THR A 85 21.52 20.75 9.17
N GLN A 86 21.00 20.19 10.26
CA GLN A 86 20.23 18.93 10.18
C GLN A 86 19.06 18.95 11.19
N LEU A 87 17.98 18.29 10.77
CA LEU A 87 17.00 17.73 11.68
C LEU A 87 17.36 16.25 11.89
N GLY A 88 17.58 15.86 13.12
CA GLY A 88 17.89 14.48 13.51
C GLY A 88 16.68 13.55 13.35
N ASN A 89 16.91 12.26 13.59
CA ASN A 89 15.85 11.28 13.60
C ASN A 89 14.83 11.62 14.70
N GLY A 90 13.55 11.66 14.34
CA GLY A 90 12.46 11.98 15.24
C GLY A 90 12.44 13.41 15.78
N ALA A 91 13.17 14.38 15.21
CA ALA A 91 13.32 15.74 15.76
C ALA A 91 11.99 16.44 16.12
N PHE A 92 10.92 16.19 15.40
CA PHE A 92 9.56 16.71 15.66
C PHE A 92 8.54 15.58 15.83
N THR A 93 8.99 14.36 16.13
CA THR A 93 8.09 13.21 16.26
C THR A 93 7.00 13.48 17.29
N GLN A 94 5.72 13.16 16.91
CA GLN A 94 4.54 13.36 17.76
C GLN A 94 4.26 14.81 18.22
N CYS A 95 4.81 15.81 17.55
CA CYS A 95 4.40 17.20 17.73
C CYS A 95 3.00 17.43 17.12
N GLN A 96 1.99 16.80 17.71
CA GLN A 96 0.64 16.72 17.14
C GLN A 96 -0.08 18.08 17.04
N LEU A 97 0.30 19.04 17.86
CA LEU A 97 -0.27 20.39 17.88
C LEU A 97 0.44 21.35 16.93
N LEU A 98 1.58 20.91 16.36
CA LEU A 98 2.44 21.75 15.52
C LEU A 98 1.76 22.02 14.17
N SER A 99 1.33 23.26 13.98
CA SER A 99 0.60 23.69 12.77
C SER A 99 1.50 24.33 11.72
N THR A 100 2.60 24.95 12.16
CA THR A 100 3.56 25.65 11.28
C THR A 100 5.00 25.36 11.69
N VAL A 101 5.85 25.11 10.69
CA VAL A 101 7.30 24.96 10.88
C VAL A 101 8.02 25.79 9.82
N THR A 102 8.97 26.60 10.27
CA THR A 102 9.88 27.32 9.38
C THR A 102 11.28 26.73 9.50
N LEU A 103 11.84 26.30 8.36
CA LEU A 103 13.19 25.76 8.28
C LEU A 103 14.14 26.73 7.61
N PRO A 104 15.36 26.97 8.16
CA PRO A 104 16.34 27.83 7.52
C PRO A 104 17.02 27.16 6.33
N ASN A 105 17.55 27.97 5.40
CA ASN A 105 18.27 27.47 4.22
C ASN A 105 19.63 26.80 4.53
N SER A 106 20.01 26.72 5.80
CA SER A 106 21.19 25.95 6.23
C SER A 106 20.93 24.47 6.43
N ILE A 107 19.64 24.05 6.47
CA ILE A 107 19.27 22.62 6.60
C ILE A 107 19.59 21.89 5.30
N THR A 108 20.36 20.81 5.39
CA THR A 108 20.73 19.93 4.28
C THR A 108 20.16 18.53 4.40
N LYS A 109 19.75 18.15 5.63
CA LYS A 109 19.21 16.82 5.93
C LYS A 109 18.00 16.89 6.86
N ILE A 110 16.98 16.11 6.54
CA ILE A 110 15.82 15.79 7.39
C ILE A 110 15.91 14.31 7.75
N GLY A 111 16.02 13.99 9.03
CA GLY A 111 16.24 12.63 9.52
C GLY A 111 15.03 11.70 9.38
N GLU A 112 15.24 10.43 9.73
CA GLU A 112 14.19 9.42 9.76
C GLU A 112 13.11 9.81 10.77
N SER A 113 11.81 9.65 10.37
CA SER A 113 10.64 9.96 11.20
C SER A 113 10.66 11.40 11.79
N ALA A 114 11.38 12.34 11.18
CA ALA A 114 11.61 13.67 11.74
C ALA A 114 10.31 14.42 12.07
N PHE A 115 9.24 14.24 11.28
CA PHE A 115 7.90 14.81 11.48
C PHE A 115 6.83 13.73 11.67
N TYR A 116 7.20 12.54 12.15
CA TYR A 116 6.23 11.45 12.35
C TYR A 116 5.08 11.89 13.26
N CYS A 117 3.82 11.70 12.82
CA CYS A 117 2.60 12.08 13.56
C CYS A 117 2.49 13.59 13.88
N CYS A 118 3.02 14.49 13.06
CA CYS A 118 2.72 15.93 13.14
C CYS A 118 1.34 16.21 12.54
N ASN A 119 0.28 15.80 13.25
CA ASN A 119 -1.07 15.70 12.71
C ASN A 119 -1.74 17.04 12.39
N SER A 120 -1.26 18.16 12.96
CA SER A 120 -1.78 19.51 12.68
C SER A 120 -0.99 20.25 11.60
N LEU A 121 0.13 19.70 11.10
CA LEU A 121 0.98 20.34 10.11
C LEU A 121 0.31 20.32 8.75
N LYS A 122 -0.13 21.48 8.26
CA LYS A 122 -0.88 21.62 6.99
C LYS A 122 0.02 21.78 5.77
N SER A 123 1.14 22.43 5.96
CA SER A 123 2.12 22.65 4.89
C SER A 123 3.51 22.79 5.47
N LEU A 124 4.51 22.42 4.69
CA LEU A 124 5.91 22.62 5.02
C LEU A 124 6.68 23.03 3.78
N THR A 125 7.38 24.16 3.85
CA THR A 125 8.36 24.51 2.83
C THR A 125 9.68 23.87 3.15
N ILE A 126 10.09 22.89 2.36
CA ILE A 126 11.39 22.21 2.51
C ILE A 126 12.42 23.07 1.76
N PRO A 127 13.48 23.55 2.45
CA PRO A 127 14.51 24.39 1.83
C PRO A 127 15.18 23.70 0.64
N SER A 128 15.56 24.48 -0.38
CA SER A 128 16.26 23.97 -1.57
C SER A 128 17.64 23.38 -1.29
N SER A 129 18.20 23.68 -0.14
CA SER A 129 19.45 23.11 0.38
C SER A 129 19.33 21.65 0.84
N VAL A 130 18.10 21.15 1.09
CA VAL A 130 17.90 19.77 1.54
C VAL A 130 18.15 18.81 0.38
N THR A 131 19.08 17.89 0.61
CA THR A 131 19.47 16.83 -0.33
C THR A 131 19.16 15.43 0.17
N GLU A 132 18.80 15.31 1.45
CA GLU A 132 18.48 14.02 2.07
C GLU A 132 17.23 14.14 2.96
N ILE A 133 16.28 13.24 2.74
CA ILE A 133 15.10 13.03 3.58
C ILE A 133 15.11 11.57 4.02
N GLY A 134 14.94 11.31 5.31
CA GLY A 134 14.95 9.97 5.89
C GLY A 134 13.63 9.21 5.70
N LYS A 135 13.69 7.89 5.96
CA LYS A 135 12.53 7.00 5.97
C LYS A 135 11.43 7.54 6.90
N GLY A 136 10.18 7.51 6.44
CA GLY A 136 9.02 7.93 7.23
C GLY A 136 9.05 9.38 7.72
N ALA A 137 9.85 10.25 7.09
CA ALA A 137 10.09 11.61 7.60
C ALA A 137 8.81 12.39 7.87
N PHE A 138 7.75 12.20 7.08
CA PHE A 138 6.44 12.85 7.22
C PHE A 138 5.31 11.83 7.41
N GLN A 139 5.65 10.62 7.85
CA GLN A 139 4.66 9.56 8.04
C GLN A 139 3.57 10.02 9.02
N THR A 140 2.30 9.80 8.63
CA THR A 140 1.10 10.15 9.40
C THR A 140 0.95 11.65 9.72
N CYS A 141 1.47 12.54 8.86
CA CYS A 141 1.12 13.96 8.90
C CYS A 141 -0.27 14.15 8.27
N THR A 142 -1.32 13.78 9.00
CA THR A 142 -2.68 13.62 8.46
C THR A 142 -3.30 14.92 7.93
N SER A 143 -2.88 16.09 8.41
CA SER A 143 -3.34 17.40 7.92
C SER A 143 -2.50 17.97 6.79
N LEU A 144 -1.41 17.31 6.37
CA LEU A 144 -0.54 17.82 5.30
C LEU A 144 -1.28 17.80 3.96
N GLU A 145 -1.53 18.99 3.40
CA GLU A 145 -2.31 19.17 2.17
C GLU A 145 -1.44 19.17 0.91
N THR A 146 -0.28 19.82 1.00
CA THR A 146 0.65 19.94 -0.14
C THR A 146 2.09 19.87 0.32
N VAL A 147 2.96 19.33 -0.53
CA VAL A 147 4.41 19.35 -0.31
C VAL A 147 5.16 19.65 -1.60
N THR A 148 6.20 20.46 -1.50
CA THR A 148 7.15 20.70 -2.58
C THR A 148 8.50 20.13 -2.19
N LEU A 149 8.99 19.14 -2.95
CA LEU A 149 10.29 18.52 -2.72
C LEU A 149 11.39 19.29 -3.46
N PRO A 150 12.55 19.52 -2.82
CA PRO A 150 13.64 20.30 -3.40
C PRO A 150 14.32 19.56 -4.56
N ALA A 151 14.97 20.34 -5.43
CA ALA A 151 15.62 19.83 -6.65
C ALA A 151 16.83 18.90 -6.37
N GLY A 152 17.41 18.95 -5.17
CA GLY A 152 18.54 18.11 -4.78
C GLY A 152 18.18 16.66 -4.45
N LEU A 153 16.89 16.33 -4.33
CA LEU A 153 16.45 14.96 -4.00
C LEU A 153 16.44 14.07 -5.23
N THR A 154 17.10 12.93 -5.12
CA THR A 154 17.11 11.87 -6.15
C THR A 154 16.21 10.69 -5.79
N THR A 155 15.77 10.61 -4.53
CA THR A 155 14.95 9.49 -4.03
C THR A 155 13.85 10.03 -3.11
N ILE A 156 12.62 9.57 -3.29
CA ILE A 156 11.57 9.69 -2.28
C ILE A 156 11.71 8.46 -1.40
N PRO A 157 12.05 8.62 -0.09
CA PRO A 157 12.35 7.49 0.76
C PRO A 157 11.13 6.65 1.09
N GLU A 158 11.40 5.43 1.59
CA GLU A 158 10.37 4.51 2.09
C GLU A 158 9.49 5.21 3.13
N ALA A 159 8.16 5.02 3.01
CA ALA A 159 7.13 5.55 3.89
C ALA A 159 7.16 7.08 4.11
N ALA A 160 7.84 7.85 3.25
CA ALA A 160 8.08 9.29 3.47
C ALA A 160 6.79 10.07 3.78
N PHE A 161 5.69 9.76 3.09
CA PHE A 161 4.37 10.41 3.25
C PHE A 161 3.28 9.39 3.57
N GLN A 162 3.63 8.21 4.06
CA GLN A 162 2.65 7.18 4.43
C GLN A 162 1.62 7.73 5.41
N GLY A 163 0.33 7.56 5.11
CA GLY A 163 -0.75 8.02 5.97
C GLY A 163 -0.99 9.54 5.97
N CYS A 164 -0.41 10.30 5.04
CA CYS A 164 -0.75 11.70 4.83
C CYS A 164 -2.12 11.82 4.13
N SER A 165 -3.18 11.54 4.88
CA SER A 165 -4.54 11.33 4.33
C SER A 165 -5.14 12.55 3.64
N ASN A 166 -4.71 13.77 3.96
CA ASN A 166 -5.16 15.00 3.32
C ASN A 166 -4.22 15.50 2.20
N LEU A 167 -3.16 14.74 1.88
CA LEU A 167 -2.22 15.14 0.83
C LEU A 167 -2.87 15.08 -0.54
N THR A 168 -3.09 16.24 -1.16
CA THR A 168 -3.74 16.39 -2.47
C THR A 168 -2.76 16.58 -3.62
N ALA A 169 -1.57 17.14 -3.34
CA ALA A 169 -0.58 17.43 -4.36
C ALA A 169 0.86 17.34 -3.83
N VAL A 170 1.72 16.79 -4.68
CA VAL A 170 3.17 16.71 -4.46
C VAL A 170 3.86 17.34 -5.67
N THR A 171 4.68 18.36 -5.43
CA THR A 171 5.50 18.99 -6.47
C THR A 171 6.93 18.46 -6.37
N LEU A 172 7.44 17.90 -7.45
CA LEU A 172 8.80 17.38 -7.56
C LEU A 172 9.63 18.34 -8.42
N ASN A 173 10.61 19.02 -7.83
CA ASN A 173 11.49 19.95 -8.55
C ASN A 173 12.82 19.31 -9.00
N GLY A 174 13.06 18.05 -8.60
CA GLY A 174 14.32 17.33 -8.84
C GLY A 174 14.21 16.19 -9.83
N ALA A 175 15.37 15.63 -10.18
CA ALA A 175 15.49 14.42 -10.98
C ALA A 175 15.36 13.18 -10.07
N VAL A 176 14.17 12.96 -9.52
CA VAL A 176 13.86 11.77 -8.72
C VAL A 176 13.99 10.55 -9.61
N THR A 177 14.78 9.57 -9.18
CA THR A 177 15.00 8.29 -9.86
C THR A 177 14.32 7.12 -9.19
N GLN A 178 13.96 7.25 -7.92
CA GLN A 178 13.34 6.19 -7.14
C GLN A 178 12.22 6.72 -6.24
N ILE A 179 11.12 6.00 -6.23
CA ILE A 179 10.03 6.14 -5.26
C ILE A 179 10.09 4.92 -4.35
N GLY A 180 10.35 5.13 -3.06
CA GLY A 180 10.50 4.07 -2.07
C GLY A 180 9.19 3.32 -1.79
N GLY A 181 9.31 2.16 -1.17
CA GLY A 181 8.15 1.40 -0.73
C GLY A 181 7.26 2.21 0.22
N GLN A 182 5.94 2.07 0.10
CA GLN A 182 4.96 2.75 0.97
C GLN A 182 5.07 4.29 0.96
N ALA A 183 5.82 4.89 0.02
CA ALA A 183 6.14 6.32 0.05
C ALA A 183 4.91 7.23 0.13
N PHE A 184 3.80 6.83 -0.51
CA PHE A 184 2.51 7.52 -0.51
C PHE A 184 1.35 6.59 -0.09
N GLU A 185 1.64 5.49 0.58
CA GLU A 185 0.60 4.58 1.06
C GLU A 185 -0.41 5.33 1.94
N ALA A 186 -1.70 5.08 1.72
CA ALA A 186 -2.81 5.73 2.43
C ALA A 186 -2.85 7.27 2.30
N CYS A 187 -2.32 7.84 1.20
CA CYS A 187 -2.59 9.23 0.83
C CYS A 187 -3.98 9.32 0.17
N THR A 188 -5.02 9.20 0.98
CA THR A 188 -6.41 8.98 0.50
C THR A 188 -7.01 10.15 -0.26
N ALA A 189 -6.48 11.37 -0.10
CA ALA A 189 -6.91 12.57 -0.84
C ALA A 189 -6.11 12.82 -2.14
N LEU A 190 -5.09 12.00 -2.45
CA LEU A 190 -4.24 12.18 -3.63
C LEU A 190 -5.00 11.76 -4.89
N THR A 191 -5.45 12.75 -5.66
CA THR A 191 -6.26 12.51 -6.87
C THR A 191 -5.42 12.24 -8.12
N THR A 192 -4.24 12.85 -8.19
CA THR A 192 -3.30 12.73 -9.31
C THR A 192 -1.87 12.78 -8.80
N PHE A 193 -0.98 12.05 -9.47
CA PHE A 193 0.45 12.11 -9.20
C PHE A 193 1.23 11.98 -10.52
N SER A 194 2.03 13.01 -10.84
CA SER A 194 2.90 12.98 -12.02
C SER A 194 4.25 12.37 -11.66
N ILE A 195 4.48 11.14 -12.12
CA ILE A 195 5.78 10.48 -11.94
C ILE A 195 6.80 11.12 -12.87
N PRO A 196 7.95 11.62 -12.37
CA PRO A 196 9.00 12.17 -13.23
C PRO A 196 9.52 11.16 -14.25
N GLU A 197 9.87 11.63 -15.45
CA GLU A 197 10.45 10.80 -16.52
C GLU A 197 11.77 10.12 -16.14
N THR A 198 12.43 10.60 -15.08
CA THR A 198 13.69 10.08 -14.55
C THR A 198 13.51 8.89 -13.61
N VAL A 199 12.27 8.58 -13.18
CA VAL A 199 12.01 7.49 -12.23
C VAL A 199 12.21 6.16 -12.92
N THR A 200 13.08 5.34 -12.33
CA THR A 200 13.42 3.98 -12.80
C THR A 200 12.78 2.89 -11.95
N THR A 201 12.45 3.20 -10.69
CA THR A 201 11.95 2.22 -9.72
C THR A 201 10.83 2.82 -8.88
N ILE A 202 9.74 2.05 -8.71
CA ILE A 202 8.65 2.30 -7.77
C ILE A 202 8.57 1.10 -6.83
N GLY A 203 8.70 1.35 -5.53
CA GLY A 203 8.76 0.29 -4.50
C GLY A 203 7.42 -0.32 -4.16
N ASP A 204 7.45 -1.36 -3.32
CA ASP A 204 6.27 -2.09 -2.87
C ASP A 204 5.28 -1.16 -2.14
N TYR A 205 3.98 -1.32 -2.42
CA TYR A 205 2.91 -0.54 -1.78
C TYR A 205 3.02 0.98 -1.96
N ALA A 206 3.82 1.49 -2.91
CA ALA A 206 4.16 2.91 -2.98
C ALA A 206 2.96 3.86 -3.04
N PHE A 207 1.86 3.46 -3.68
CA PHE A 207 0.60 4.20 -3.79
C PHE A 207 -0.61 3.38 -3.27
N ARG A 208 -0.36 2.34 -2.48
CA ARG A 208 -1.45 1.55 -1.90
C ARG A 208 -2.41 2.44 -1.12
N GLN A 209 -3.73 2.16 -1.22
CA GLN A 209 -4.78 2.93 -0.53
C GLN A 209 -4.84 4.42 -0.90
N CYS A 210 -4.30 4.82 -2.03
CA CYS A 210 -4.57 6.14 -2.60
C CYS A 210 -5.98 6.14 -3.22
N SER A 211 -7.00 6.12 -2.37
CA SER A 211 -8.38 5.83 -2.78
C SER A 211 -9.02 6.89 -3.70
N ALA A 212 -8.48 8.10 -3.76
CA ALA A 212 -8.91 9.15 -4.69
C ALA A 212 -8.13 9.18 -6.02
N LEU A 213 -7.06 8.37 -6.15
CA LEU A 213 -6.21 8.36 -7.36
C LEU A 213 -6.97 7.77 -8.53
N THR A 214 -7.14 8.54 -9.62
CA THR A 214 -7.97 8.14 -10.77
C THR A 214 -7.18 7.51 -11.90
N GLU A 215 -5.95 7.96 -12.12
CA GLU A 215 -5.08 7.46 -13.18
C GLU A 215 -3.60 7.71 -12.85
N MET A 216 -2.71 6.96 -13.49
CA MET A 216 -1.27 7.17 -13.38
C MET A 216 -0.57 6.78 -14.68
N THR A 217 0.50 7.51 -15.02
CA THR A 217 1.37 7.18 -16.15
C THR A 217 2.72 6.69 -15.63
N ILE A 218 3.12 5.48 -16.00
CA ILE A 218 4.42 4.88 -15.72
C ILE A 218 5.41 5.43 -16.75
N PRO A 219 6.51 6.09 -16.35
CA PRO A 219 7.44 6.72 -17.28
C PRO A 219 8.26 5.70 -18.08
N ALA A 220 8.80 6.14 -19.22
CA ALA A 220 9.60 5.27 -20.09
C ALA A 220 10.85 4.68 -19.42
N ALA A 221 11.44 5.42 -18.47
CA ALA A 221 12.61 4.94 -17.72
C ALA A 221 12.29 3.90 -16.64
N CYS A 222 11.02 3.77 -16.23
CA CYS A 222 10.64 2.89 -15.12
C CYS A 222 10.63 1.43 -15.57
N THR A 223 11.58 0.65 -15.06
CA THR A 223 11.76 -0.76 -15.38
C THR A 223 11.56 -1.69 -14.19
N SER A 224 11.29 -1.14 -13.02
CA SER A 224 11.06 -1.92 -11.79
C SER A 224 9.86 -1.37 -11.04
N LEU A 225 8.83 -2.20 -10.95
CA LEU A 225 7.64 -2.00 -10.11
C LEU A 225 7.67 -3.02 -8.98
N GLY A 226 7.43 -2.53 -7.77
CA GLY A 226 7.24 -3.36 -6.59
C GLY A 226 5.89 -4.08 -6.62
N GLN A 227 5.63 -4.85 -5.57
CA GLN A 227 4.36 -5.53 -5.37
C GLN A 227 3.30 -4.56 -4.83
N TYR A 228 2.04 -4.79 -5.23
CA TYR A 228 0.86 -4.09 -4.68
C TYR A 228 0.91 -2.56 -4.75
N VAL A 229 1.59 -2.01 -5.77
CA VAL A 229 1.85 -0.57 -5.90
C VAL A 229 0.56 0.25 -5.83
N TRP A 230 -0.52 -0.22 -6.47
CA TRP A 230 -1.83 0.46 -6.55
C TRP A 230 -2.96 -0.33 -5.90
N ASP A 231 -2.65 -1.18 -4.93
CA ASP A 231 -3.67 -1.95 -4.25
C ASP A 231 -4.59 -1.03 -3.42
N ASP A 232 -5.89 -1.36 -3.32
CA ASP A 232 -6.91 -0.52 -2.67
C ASP A 232 -7.03 0.92 -3.20
N CYS A 233 -6.65 1.19 -4.47
CA CYS A 233 -6.90 2.46 -5.15
C CYS A 233 -8.31 2.50 -5.74
N ALA A 234 -9.32 2.71 -4.88
CA ALA A 234 -10.74 2.52 -5.22
C ALA A 234 -11.26 3.39 -6.37
N ALA A 235 -10.63 4.53 -6.69
CA ALA A 235 -11.02 5.39 -7.80
C ALA A 235 -10.23 5.13 -9.09
N LEU A 236 -9.24 4.20 -9.07
CA LEU A 236 -8.32 4.02 -10.18
C LEU A 236 -9.02 3.41 -11.41
N THR A 237 -9.03 4.16 -12.51
CA THR A 237 -9.64 3.76 -13.79
C THR A 237 -8.63 3.36 -14.83
N ASN A 238 -7.42 3.95 -14.82
CA ASN A 238 -6.41 3.69 -15.85
C ASN A 238 -4.98 3.71 -15.31
N LEU A 239 -4.16 2.82 -15.84
CA LEU A 239 -2.71 2.82 -15.72
C LEU A 239 -2.13 2.91 -17.12
N TYR A 240 -1.49 4.04 -17.44
CA TYR A 240 -0.84 4.26 -18.73
C TYR A 240 0.65 3.99 -18.64
N VAL A 241 1.27 3.68 -19.77
CA VAL A 241 2.71 3.49 -19.89
C VAL A 241 3.25 4.40 -20.98
N ALA A 242 4.26 5.20 -20.66
CA ALA A 242 4.90 6.09 -21.61
C ALA A 242 5.56 5.30 -22.75
N ALA A 243 5.47 5.84 -23.98
CA ALA A 243 6.03 5.19 -25.15
C ALA A 243 7.53 4.91 -25.00
N GLY A 244 7.94 3.72 -25.39
CA GLY A 244 9.35 3.29 -25.33
C GLY A 244 9.77 2.67 -23.99
N ASN A 245 8.84 2.43 -23.06
CA ASN A 245 9.14 1.66 -21.85
C ASN A 245 9.51 0.22 -22.24
N PRO A 246 10.70 -0.30 -21.81
CA PRO A 246 11.16 -1.63 -22.21
C PRO A 246 10.57 -2.76 -21.36
N ALA A 247 9.97 -2.47 -20.21
CA ALA A 247 9.51 -3.49 -19.25
C ALA A 247 7.99 -3.62 -19.20
N TYR A 248 7.25 -2.55 -19.50
CA TYR A 248 5.80 -2.48 -19.34
C TYR A 248 5.12 -1.89 -20.57
N ALA A 249 3.86 -2.26 -20.73
CA ALA A 249 2.95 -1.71 -21.72
C ALA A 249 1.54 -1.57 -21.12
N ASP A 250 0.71 -0.71 -21.68
CA ASP A 250 -0.71 -0.71 -21.38
C ASP A 250 -1.57 -0.99 -22.62
N GLN A 251 -2.71 -1.60 -22.39
CA GLN A 251 -3.77 -1.73 -23.39
C GLN A 251 -5.06 -1.18 -22.78
N ASN A 252 -5.50 -0.03 -23.29
CA ASN A 252 -6.69 0.66 -22.78
C ASN A 252 -6.64 0.90 -21.26
N GLY A 253 -5.48 1.28 -20.73
CA GLY A 253 -5.29 1.56 -19.30
C GLY A 253 -5.20 0.32 -18.39
N VAL A 254 -5.09 -0.88 -18.94
CA VAL A 254 -4.76 -2.13 -18.22
C VAL A 254 -3.27 -2.38 -18.37
N LEU A 255 -2.57 -2.65 -17.29
CA LEU A 255 -1.11 -2.80 -17.24
C LEU A 255 -0.66 -4.23 -17.54
N PHE A 256 0.32 -4.36 -18.42
CA PHE A 256 0.96 -5.61 -18.84
C PHE A 256 2.48 -5.51 -18.77
N THR A 257 3.15 -6.67 -18.85
CA THR A 257 4.56 -6.74 -19.27
C THR A 257 4.70 -6.20 -20.71
N ALA A 258 5.89 -5.72 -21.08
CA ALA A 258 6.11 -5.08 -22.39
C ALA A 258 5.83 -6.01 -23.58
N ASP A 259 6.04 -7.32 -23.41
CA ASP A 259 5.74 -8.35 -24.40
C ASP A 259 4.25 -8.78 -24.42
N GLY A 260 3.46 -8.25 -23.49
CA GLY A 260 2.03 -8.57 -23.35
C GLY A 260 1.72 -9.95 -22.78
N SER A 261 2.73 -10.74 -22.39
CA SER A 261 2.54 -12.13 -21.94
C SER A 261 1.89 -12.26 -20.57
N GLN A 262 2.02 -11.23 -19.71
CA GLN A 262 1.41 -11.20 -18.39
C GLN A 262 0.59 -9.93 -18.16
N LEU A 263 -0.65 -10.08 -17.69
CA LEU A 263 -1.44 -8.98 -17.16
C LEU A 263 -1.02 -8.73 -15.71
N ILE A 264 -0.52 -7.51 -15.44
CA ILE A 264 -0.03 -7.10 -14.13
C ILE A 264 -1.14 -6.52 -13.28
N ARG A 265 -1.94 -5.58 -13.85
CA ARG A 265 -3.00 -4.92 -13.10
C ARG A 265 -4.15 -4.47 -13.99
N TYR A 266 -5.36 -4.90 -13.65
CA TYR A 266 -6.62 -4.33 -14.10
C TYR A 266 -7.07 -3.30 -13.05
N PRO A 267 -7.27 -2.01 -13.38
CA PRO A 267 -7.69 -0.98 -12.43
C PRO A 267 -9.04 -1.27 -11.78
N GLN A 268 -9.15 -1.02 -10.48
CA GLN A 268 -10.30 -1.42 -9.67
C GLN A 268 -11.63 -0.77 -10.09
N ASN A 269 -11.57 0.50 -10.49
CA ASN A 269 -12.76 1.30 -10.86
C ASN A 269 -12.92 1.46 -12.36
N LYS A 270 -12.35 0.54 -13.13
CA LYS A 270 -12.54 0.54 -14.58
C LYS A 270 -14.03 0.36 -14.89
N PRO A 271 -14.64 1.23 -15.75
CA PRO A 271 -16.09 1.26 -15.92
C PRO A 271 -16.62 0.14 -16.82
N GLU A 272 -15.75 -0.59 -17.53
CA GLU A 272 -16.13 -1.68 -18.40
C GLU A 272 -16.72 -2.83 -17.60
N THR A 273 -17.92 -3.27 -17.99
CA THR A 273 -18.59 -4.42 -17.37
C THR A 273 -18.16 -5.75 -17.99
N THR A 274 -17.49 -5.70 -19.14
CA THR A 274 -17.00 -6.90 -19.84
C THR A 274 -15.53 -6.72 -20.21
N TYR A 275 -14.75 -7.77 -20.04
CA TYR A 275 -13.34 -7.76 -20.43
C TYR A 275 -12.92 -9.14 -20.98
N THR A 276 -12.20 -9.12 -22.09
CA THR A 276 -11.50 -10.28 -22.64
C THR A 276 -10.01 -10.02 -22.56
N VAL A 277 -9.28 -10.93 -21.93
CA VAL A 277 -7.80 -10.84 -21.87
C VAL A 277 -7.26 -10.96 -23.30
N PRO A 278 -6.35 -10.04 -23.72
CA PRO A 278 -5.85 -10.02 -25.09
C PRO A 278 -5.11 -11.30 -25.49
N ASP A 279 -5.10 -11.57 -26.81
CA ASP A 279 -4.30 -12.65 -27.39
C ASP A 279 -2.82 -12.49 -27.02
N GLY A 280 -2.17 -13.62 -26.74
CA GLY A 280 -0.76 -13.66 -26.32
C GLY A 280 -0.51 -13.47 -24.81
N CYS A 281 -1.51 -13.02 -24.04
CA CYS A 281 -1.42 -13.01 -22.59
C CYS A 281 -1.71 -14.41 -22.05
N THR A 282 -0.73 -15.02 -21.39
CA THR A 282 -0.80 -16.39 -20.88
C THR A 282 -0.81 -16.49 -19.38
N SER A 283 -0.50 -15.40 -18.68
CA SER A 283 -0.44 -15.37 -17.21
C SER A 283 -1.05 -14.11 -16.61
N LEU A 284 -1.57 -14.24 -15.40
CA LEU A 284 -2.02 -13.15 -14.53
C LEU A 284 -1.07 -13.01 -13.35
N ALA A 285 -0.70 -11.78 -13.01
CA ALA A 285 0.04 -11.50 -11.78
C ALA A 285 -0.86 -11.68 -10.54
N ASP A 286 -0.24 -11.82 -9.36
CA ASP A 286 -0.96 -11.82 -8.10
C ASP A 286 -1.81 -10.55 -7.97
N TRP A 287 -3.07 -10.69 -7.46
CA TRP A 287 -4.01 -9.58 -7.22
C TRP A 287 -4.37 -8.76 -8.46
N SER A 288 -4.16 -9.30 -9.66
CA SER A 288 -4.26 -8.55 -10.93
C SER A 288 -5.63 -7.92 -11.19
N PHE A 289 -6.74 -8.55 -10.78
CA PHE A 289 -8.12 -8.04 -10.89
C PHE A 289 -8.78 -7.76 -9.55
N ASN A 290 -8.04 -7.80 -8.43
CA ASN A 290 -8.68 -7.65 -7.13
C ASN A 290 -9.52 -6.37 -7.06
N TYR A 291 -10.72 -6.47 -6.47
CA TYR A 291 -11.69 -5.36 -6.37
C TYR A 291 -12.11 -4.74 -7.73
N ALA A 292 -12.06 -5.46 -8.83
CA ALA A 292 -12.66 -5.00 -10.10
C ALA A 292 -14.20 -5.01 -9.97
N VAL A 293 -14.73 -4.00 -9.28
CA VAL A 293 -16.12 -3.98 -8.76
C VAL A 293 -17.19 -3.74 -9.82
N SER A 294 -16.80 -3.26 -11.03
CA SER A 294 -17.73 -3.05 -12.14
C SER A 294 -17.76 -4.21 -13.13
N LEU A 295 -16.79 -5.13 -13.05
CA LEU A 295 -16.60 -6.20 -14.03
C LEU A 295 -17.64 -7.31 -13.81
N GLU A 296 -18.54 -7.51 -14.77
CA GLU A 296 -19.62 -8.51 -14.73
C GLU A 296 -19.25 -9.79 -15.50
N THR A 297 -18.52 -9.64 -16.61
CA THR A 297 -18.14 -10.76 -17.47
C THR A 297 -16.64 -10.70 -17.79
N LEU A 298 -15.94 -11.80 -17.54
CA LEU A 298 -14.51 -11.94 -17.82
C LEU A 298 -14.24 -13.17 -18.67
N ASP A 299 -13.54 -12.99 -19.78
CA ASP A 299 -12.99 -14.07 -20.60
C ASP A 299 -11.47 -14.08 -20.46
N LEU A 300 -10.92 -15.15 -19.90
CA LEU A 300 -9.47 -15.31 -19.70
C LEU A 300 -8.74 -15.74 -20.98
N ASN A 301 -9.46 -16.05 -22.06
CA ASN A 301 -8.91 -16.36 -23.38
C ASN A 301 -7.83 -17.48 -23.35
N GLN A 302 -6.53 -17.10 -23.39
CA GLN A 302 -5.41 -18.04 -23.45
C GLN A 302 -4.62 -18.13 -22.13
N VAL A 303 -5.11 -17.54 -21.04
CA VAL A 303 -4.44 -17.54 -19.74
C VAL A 303 -4.46 -18.93 -19.13
N THR A 304 -3.30 -19.49 -18.84
CA THR A 304 -3.15 -20.80 -18.19
C THR A 304 -2.52 -20.73 -16.80
N GLU A 305 -1.90 -19.58 -16.48
CA GLU A 305 -1.25 -19.34 -15.18
C GLU A 305 -1.96 -18.21 -14.44
N LEU A 306 -2.54 -18.54 -13.28
CA LEU A 306 -3.20 -17.57 -12.42
C LEU A 306 -2.30 -17.26 -11.23
N GLY A 307 -2.05 -15.97 -10.98
CA GLY A 307 -1.43 -15.51 -9.74
C GLY A 307 -2.32 -15.79 -8.52
N ALA A 308 -1.81 -15.56 -7.32
CA ALA A 308 -2.59 -15.67 -6.10
C ALA A 308 -3.66 -14.55 -6.04
N ASP A 309 -4.83 -14.87 -5.47
CA ASP A 309 -5.87 -13.89 -5.14
C ASP A 309 -6.32 -12.99 -6.32
N CYS A 310 -6.21 -13.48 -7.58
CA CYS A 310 -6.39 -12.67 -8.80
C CYS A 310 -7.70 -11.91 -8.86
N PHE A 311 -8.82 -12.52 -8.42
CA PHE A 311 -10.18 -11.98 -8.58
C PHE A 311 -10.87 -11.75 -7.23
N ILE A 312 -10.08 -11.58 -6.16
CA ILE A 312 -10.63 -11.39 -4.81
C ILE A 312 -11.53 -10.15 -4.79
N TYR A 313 -12.74 -10.28 -4.23
CA TYR A 313 -13.75 -9.21 -4.14
C TYR A 313 -14.15 -8.56 -5.49
N CYS A 314 -14.11 -9.27 -6.61
CA CYS A 314 -14.79 -8.87 -7.84
C CYS A 314 -16.32 -9.04 -7.64
N THR A 315 -16.92 -8.13 -6.88
CA THR A 315 -18.29 -8.30 -6.35
C THR A 315 -19.40 -8.26 -7.40
N ALA A 316 -19.15 -7.67 -8.58
CA ALA A 316 -20.09 -7.66 -9.69
C ALA A 316 -19.92 -8.84 -10.66
N LEU A 317 -18.86 -9.65 -10.50
CA LEU A 317 -18.49 -10.69 -11.46
C LEU A 317 -19.51 -11.83 -11.45
N GLN A 318 -20.27 -11.97 -12.55
CA GLN A 318 -21.33 -12.95 -12.74
C GLN A 318 -20.86 -14.15 -13.55
N GLN A 319 -19.98 -13.91 -14.53
CA GLN A 319 -19.52 -14.93 -15.47
C GLN A 319 -18.02 -14.85 -15.70
N VAL A 320 -17.36 -16.01 -15.64
CA VAL A 320 -15.94 -16.15 -15.97
C VAL A 320 -15.78 -17.33 -16.94
N THR A 321 -15.10 -17.08 -18.07
CA THR A 321 -14.65 -18.12 -18.98
C THR A 321 -13.23 -18.52 -18.62
N LEU A 322 -13.06 -19.74 -18.11
CA LEU A 322 -11.76 -20.34 -17.81
C LEU A 322 -11.33 -21.22 -18.98
N PRO A 323 -10.19 -20.95 -19.63
CA PRO A 323 -9.71 -21.78 -20.72
C PRO A 323 -9.18 -23.13 -20.24
N GLU A 324 -9.09 -24.09 -21.14
CA GLU A 324 -8.35 -25.32 -20.91
C GLU A 324 -6.86 -25.01 -20.72
N GLY A 325 -6.17 -25.82 -19.90
CA GLY A 325 -4.77 -25.63 -19.53
C GLY A 325 -4.56 -25.06 -18.14
N ILE A 326 -5.58 -24.47 -17.52
CA ILE A 326 -5.53 -24.13 -16.09
C ILE A 326 -5.55 -25.43 -15.28
N THR A 327 -4.48 -25.69 -14.52
CA THR A 327 -4.34 -26.90 -13.71
C THR A 327 -4.63 -26.66 -12.23
N ALA A 328 -4.55 -25.43 -11.77
CA ALA A 328 -4.82 -25.06 -10.39
C ALA A 328 -5.57 -23.72 -10.29
N LEU A 329 -6.59 -23.66 -9.47
CA LEU A 329 -7.12 -22.40 -8.94
C LEU A 329 -6.46 -22.17 -7.58
N ASN A 330 -5.59 -21.16 -7.51
CA ASN A 330 -4.82 -20.84 -6.33
C ASN A 330 -5.72 -20.38 -5.16
N GLY A 331 -5.16 -20.29 -3.97
CA GLY A 331 -5.89 -19.85 -2.79
C GLY A 331 -6.59 -18.52 -3.00
N ALA A 332 -7.83 -18.42 -2.51
CA ALA A 332 -8.71 -17.24 -2.57
C ALA A 332 -8.93 -16.62 -3.97
N ALA A 333 -8.63 -17.35 -5.08
CA ALA A 333 -8.70 -16.82 -6.44
C ALA A 333 -10.02 -16.06 -6.74
N PHE A 334 -11.17 -16.57 -6.31
CA PHE A 334 -12.50 -15.96 -6.48
C PHE A 334 -13.17 -15.61 -5.15
N TYR A 335 -12.40 -15.43 -4.08
CA TYR A 335 -12.97 -15.12 -2.78
C TYR A 335 -13.77 -13.81 -2.82
N GLY A 336 -15.01 -13.85 -2.32
CA GLY A 336 -15.88 -12.68 -2.26
C GLY A 336 -16.47 -12.24 -3.61
N CYS A 337 -16.38 -13.06 -4.68
CA CYS A 337 -17.12 -12.83 -5.93
C CYS A 337 -18.62 -13.09 -5.69
N SER A 338 -19.27 -12.17 -4.98
CA SER A 338 -20.61 -12.36 -4.42
C SER A 338 -21.73 -12.46 -5.46
N ALA A 339 -21.51 -11.96 -6.69
CA ALA A 339 -22.45 -12.07 -7.81
C ALA A 339 -22.24 -13.30 -8.70
N LEU A 340 -21.21 -14.12 -8.47
CA LEU A 340 -20.88 -15.29 -9.29
C LEU A 340 -21.95 -16.37 -9.09
N GLU A 341 -22.85 -16.53 -10.08
CA GLU A 341 -23.98 -17.45 -9.99
C GLU A 341 -23.60 -18.89 -10.37
N SER A 342 -22.68 -19.02 -11.32
CA SER A 342 -22.18 -20.31 -11.82
C SER A 342 -20.77 -20.15 -12.39
N ILE A 343 -20.01 -21.23 -12.40
CA ILE A 343 -18.70 -21.30 -13.04
C ILE A 343 -18.52 -22.66 -13.70
N THR A 344 -17.96 -22.65 -14.90
CA THR A 344 -17.53 -23.87 -15.60
C THR A 344 -16.04 -24.04 -15.36
N LEU A 345 -15.67 -25.13 -14.70
CA LEU A 345 -14.27 -25.48 -14.41
C LEU A 345 -13.69 -26.26 -15.59
N PRO A 346 -12.46 -25.96 -16.05
CA PRO A 346 -11.85 -26.67 -17.18
C PRO A 346 -11.50 -28.11 -16.85
N SER A 347 -11.52 -28.99 -17.85
CA SER A 347 -11.22 -30.41 -17.67
C SER A 347 -9.76 -30.68 -17.24
N SER A 348 -8.87 -29.72 -17.49
CA SER A 348 -7.46 -29.75 -17.09
C SER A 348 -7.22 -29.51 -15.58
N LEU A 349 -8.24 -29.07 -14.83
CA LEU A 349 -8.10 -28.68 -13.43
C LEU A 349 -7.78 -29.87 -12.53
N GLN A 350 -6.77 -29.72 -11.66
CA GLN A 350 -6.32 -30.75 -10.71
C GLN A 350 -6.51 -30.34 -9.25
N THR A 351 -6.45 -29.01 -8.96
CA THR A 351 -6.51 -28.51 -7.59
C THR A 351 -7.41 -27.28 -7.49
N ILE A 352 -8.27 -27.27 -6.47
CA ILE A 352 -9.01 -26.09 -6.00
C ILE A 352 -8.40 -25.67 -4.67
N GLY A 353 -7.82 -24.47 -4.61
CA GLY A 353 -7.07 -23.97 -3.48
C GLY A 353 -7.92 -23.60 -2.26
N GLU A 354 -7.24 -23.26 -1.18
CA GLU A 354 -7.85 -22.80 0.07
C GLU A 354 -8.64 -21.49 -0.17
N HIS A 355 -9.87 -21.40 0.37
CA HIS A 355 -10.77 -20.24 0.22
C HIS A 355 -11.12 -19.85 -1.24
N CYS A 356 -10.82 -20.67 -2.23
CA CYS A 356 -10.89 -20.33 -3.66
C CYS A 356 -12.21 -19.65 -4.06
N PHE A 357 -13.36 -20.18 -3.64
CA PHE A 357 -14.71 -19.65 -3.86
C PHE A 357 -15.38 -19.20 -2.56
N GLY A 358 -14.60 -18.96 -1.48
CA GLY A 358 -15.17 -18.49 -0.23
C GLY A 358 -16.00 -17.23 -0.42
N ALA A 359 -17.16 -17.13 0.24
CA ALA A 359 -18.09 -16.01 0.15
C ALA A 359 -18.63 -15.70 -1.28
N CYS A 360 -18.61 -16.67 -2.21
CA CYS A 360 -19.36 -16.59 -3.47
C CYS A 360 -20.86 -16.83 -3.18
N THR A 361 -21.52 -15.83 -2.61
CA THR A 361 -22.84 -15.98 -2.01
C THR A 361 -23.96 -16.28 -3.02
N ALA A 362 -23.80 -15.92 -4.30
CA ALA A 362 -24.75 -16.21 -5.35
C ALA A 362 -24.53 -17.58 -6.03
N LEU A 363 -23.40 -18.27 -5.79
CA LEU A 363 -23.07 -19.52 -6.45
C LEU A 363 -24.08 -20.61 -6.09
N THR A 364 -24.81 -21.12 -7.10
CA THR A 364 -25.91 -22.06 -6.89
C THR A 364 -25.53 -23.52 -7.06
N SER A 365 -24.58 -23.79 -7.95
CA SER A 365 -24.09 -25.14 -8.23
C SER A 365 -22.67 -25.11 -8.77
N VAL A 366 -21.92 -26.17 -8.52
CA VAL A 366 -20.61 -26.39 -9.12
C VAL A 366 -20.45 -27.87 -9.47
N THR A 367 -19.91 -28.11 -10.66
CA THR A 367 -19.47 -29.45 -11.11
C THR A 367 -17.96 -29.48 -11.06
N ILE A 368 -17.40 -30.31 -10.20
CA ILE A 368 -15.95 -30.50 -10.10
C ILE A 368 -15.55 -31.48 -11.23
N PRO A 369 -14.61 -31.13 -12.12
CA PRO A 369 -14.22 -31.99 -13.23
C PRO A 369 -13.43 -33.21 -12.79
N GLU A 370 -13.48 -34.27 -13.63
CA GLU A 370 -12.63 -35.44 -13.47
C GLU A 370 -11.15 -35.02 -13.51
N GLY A 371 -10.32 -35.40 -12.71
CA GLY A 371 -8.92 -34.98 -12.61
C GLY A 371 -8.62 -34.11 -11.40
N VAL A 372 -9.63 -33.46 -10.82
CA VAL A 372 -9.45 -32.76 -9.52
C VAL A 372 -9.23 -33.81 -8.43
N THR A 373 -8.11 -33.69 -7.74
CA THR A 373 -7.73 -34.58 -6.64
C THR A 373 -7.87 -33.94 -5.26
N THR A 374 -7.79 -32.59 -5.21
CA THR A 374 -7.74 -31.84 -3.94
C THR A 374 -8.70 -30.65 -3.98
N ILE A 375 -9.51 -30.53 -2.93
CA ILE A 375 -10.34 -29.36 -2.62
C ILE A 375 -9.82 -28.77 -1.30
N GLY A 376 -9.33 -27.55 -1.34
CA GLY A 376 -8.67 -26.88 -0.20
C GLY A 376 -9.62 -26.55 0.96
N SER A 377 -9.03 -26.20 2.10
CA SER A 377 -9.79 -25.77 3.27
C SER A 377 -10.64 -24.54 2.94
N SER A 378 -11.90 -24.51 3.42
CA SER A 378 -12.82 -23.39 3.21
C SER A 378 -13.04 -23.02 1.74
N ALA A 379 -12.75 -23.91 0.77
CA ALA A 379 -12.81 -23.62 -0.66
C ALA A 379 -14.16 -23.03 -1.10
N PHE A 380 -15.28 -23.45 -0.51
CA PHE A 380 -16.64 -22.95 -0.75
C PHE A 380 -17.30 -22.45 0.55
N LEU A 381 -16.50 -21.96 1.51
CA LEU A 381 -16.99 -21.44 2.78
C LEU A 381 -17.94 -20.24 2.53
N ASN A 382 -19.12 -20.22 3.19
CA ASN A 382 -20.12 -19.16 3.05
C ASN A 382 -20.69 -18.99 1.61
N CYS A 383 -20.66 -20.03 0.78
CA CYS A 383 -21.42 -20.05 -0.48
C CYS A 383 -22.92 -20.29 -0.19
N LEU A 384 -23.59 -19.26 0.34
CA LEU A 384 -24.93 -19.38 0.97
C LEU A 384 -26.05 -19.87 0.03
N SER A 385 -25.88 -19.72 -1.28
CA SER A 385 -26.85 -20.21 -2.30
C SER A 385 -26.52 -21.57 -2.86
N LEU A 386 -25.40 -22.21 -2.46
CA LEU A 386 -24.90 -23.46 -3.04
C LEU A 386 -25.80 -24.63 -2.62
N LYS A 387 -26.49 -25.21 -3.61
CA LYS A 387 -27.45 -26.31 -3.42
C LYS A 387 -26.91 -27.65 -3.87
N THR A 388 -26.04 -27.63 -4.89
CA THR A 388 -25.58 -28.86 -5.54
C THR A 388 -24.09 -28.78 -5.84
N VAL A 389 -23.36 -29.78 -5.39
CA VAL A 389 -21.97 -30.01 -5.74
C VAL A 389 -21.85 -31.41 -6.33
N THR A 390 -21.34 -31.52 -7.56
CA THR A 390 -21.02 -32.81 -8.17
C THR A 390 -19.54 -33.08 -7.99
N LEU A 391 -19.20 -34.17 -7.29
CA LEU A 391 -17.83 -34.58 -7.04
C LEU A 391 -17.48 -35.77 -7.91
N PRO A 392 -16.32 -35.80 -8.58
CA PRO A 392 -15.83 -36.95 -9.31
C PRO A 392 -15.15 -37.95 -8.37
N ASP A 393 -14.96 -39.18 -8.86
CA ASP A 393 -14.25 -40.24 -8.10
C ASP A 393 -12.76 -39.92 -7.88
N SER A 394 -12.20 -38.98 -8.63
CA SER A 394 -10.80 -38.55 -8.52
C SER A 394 -10.48 -37.74 -7.26
N VAL A 395 -11.48 -37.16 -6.59
CA VAL A 395 -11.24 -36.36 -5.37
C VAL A 395 -10.85 -37.25 -4.20
N THR A 396 -9.62 -37.10 -3.75
CA THR A 396 -9.05 -37.89 -2.63
C THR A 396 -8.86 -37.06 -1.36
N GLU A 397 -8.89 -35.73 -1.48
CA GLU A 397 -8.68 -34.83 -0.34
C GLU A 397 -9.69 -33.66 -0.35
N ILE A 398 -10.37 -33.49 0.77
CA ILE A 398 -11.29 -32.35 1.02
C ILE A 398 -10.85 -31.70 2.33
N GLY A 399 -10.47 -30.42 2.25
CA GLY A 399 -9.99 -29.65 3.39
C GLY A 399 -11.07 -29.30 4.41
N THR A 400 -10.63 -28.82 5.57
CA THR A 400 -11.51 -28.42 6.67
C THR A 400 -12.46 -27.29 6.24
N TYR A 401 -13.74 -27.41 6.57
CA TYR A 401 -14.79 -26.45 6.20
C TYR A 401 -14.89 -26.16 4.69
N ALA A 402 -14.47 -27.08 3.83
CA ALA A 402 -14.50 -26.87 2.38
C ALA A 402 -15.88 -26.41 1.85
N PHE A 403 -16.97 -26.84 2.49
CA PHE A 403 -18.37 -26.50 2.17
C PHE A 403 -19.12 -25.92 3.39
N GLY A 404 -18.44 -25.23 4.29
CA GLY A 404 -18.98 -24.70 5.54
C GLY A 404 -19.87 -23.47 5.39
#